data_1d240c4d3863704b35b01b56b8367a48
#
_entry.id   1d240c4d3863704b35b01b56b8367a48
#
_cell.length_a   1.000
_cell.length_b   1.000
_cell.length_c   1.000
_cell.angle_alpha   90.00
_cell.angle_beta   90.00
_cell.angle_gamma   90.00
#
_symmetry.space_group_name_H-M   'P 1'
#
loop_
_entity.id
_entity.type
_entity.pdbx_description
1 polymer ?
#
loop_
_entity_poly.entity_id
_entity_poly.type
_entity_poly.pdbx_seq_one_letter_code
_entity_poly.pdbx_strand_id
1 'polypeptide(L)'
;MDREKTDTGALIEGIESDAKKEADQLLQEAEQKSEERLKYAQKQADSILKDATKKAGSQAEAVQKKILSGVEIEVRRKSMQIKDRIMGEILNQVREKCAELIEEGEYKEVLFQWIIEAGMGLGAGGAFVNASKREKDLIDSKLLDRAARRVDDLSGIHVEFSLSDENSLGAQGVVLYSRDGKTAYNNQVSTRILRKQREIRDIIYARLFDEEG
;
A
#
# COMPACT_ATOMS: atom_id res chain seq x y z
N MET A 1 105.51 -36.10 -29.60
CA MET A 1 104.22 -36.06 -30.31
C MET A 1 103.05 -36.69 -29.50
N ASP A 2 103.31 -37.47 -28.44
CA ASP A 2 102.26 -38.15 -27.66
C ASP A 2 101.69 -37.32 -26.46
N ARG A 3 102.43 -36.33 -25.94
CA ARG A 3 101.97 -35.49 -24.83
C ARG A 3 100.94 -34.44 -25.22
N GLU A 4 100.96 -33.89 -26.43
CA GLU A 4 100.01 -32.90 -26.92
C GLU A 4 98.62 -33.50 -27.24
N LYS A 5 98.60 -34.79 -27.68
CA LYS A 5 97.34 -35.48 -27.96
C LYS A 5 96.54 -35.86 -26.69
N THR A 6 97.30 -36.13 -25.61
CA THR A 6 96.67 -36.47 -24.29
C THR A 6 96.10 -35.24 -23.61
N ASP A 7 96.75 -34.09 -23.79
CA ASP A 7 96.29 -32.81 -23.19
C ASP A 7 95.07 -32.24 -23.90
N THR A 8 95.00 -32.41 -25.23
CA THR A 8 93.78 -32.01 -26.00
C THR A 8 92.59 -32.93 -25.74
N GLY A 9 92.82 -34.24 -25.51
CA GLY A 9 91.74 -35.16 -25.15
C GLY A 9 91.11 -34.83 -23.79
N ALA A 10 91.91 -34.57 -22.76
CA ALA A 10 91.42 -34.17 -21.43
C ALA A 10 90.68 -32.83 -21.41
N LEU A 11 91.09 -31.90 -22.29
CA LEU A 11 90.40 -30.60 -22.45
C LEU A 11 89.01 -30.77 -23.08
N ILE A 12 88.93 -31.64 -24.13
CA ILE A 12 87.65 -31.95 -24.76
C ILE A 12 86.66 -32.64 -23.79
N GLU A 13 87.15 -33.66 -23.05
CA GLU A 13 86.34 -34.33 -22.01
C GLU A 13 85.91 -33.36 -20.91
N GLY A 14 86.78 -32.43 -20.53
CA GLY A 14 86.40 -31.37 -19.57
C GLY A 14 85.27 -30.45 -20.10
N ILE A 15 85.41 -30.00 -21.33
CA ILE A 15 84.35 -29.15 -21.98
C ILE A 15 83.04 -29.91 -22.18
N GLU A 16 83.10 -31.18 -22.60
CA GLU A 16 81.92 -32.02 -22.72
C GLU A 16 81.20 -32.28 -21.36
N SER A 17 82.01 -32.53 -20.32
CA SER A 17 81.46 -32.67 -18.95
C SER A 17 80.82 -31.41 -18.44
N ASP A 18 81.45 -30.26 -18.67
CA ASP A 18 80.87 -28.97 -18.22
C ASP A 18 79.64 -28.58 -19.03
N ALA A 19 79.63 -28.78 -20.35
CA ALA A 19 78.46 -28.58 -21.20
C ALA A 19 77.27 -29.48 -20.79
N LYS A 20 77.56 -30.74 -20.40
CA LYS A 20 76.54 -31.67 -19.90
C LYS A 20 75.99 -31.22 -18.59
N LYS A 21 76.83 -30.77 -17.63
CA LYS A 21 76.36 -30.22 -16.35
C LYS A 21 75.51 -28.98 -16.56
N GLU A 22 75.88 -28.06 -17.46
CA GLU A 22 75.13 -26.87 -17.77
C GLU A 22 73.76 -27.20 -18.41
N ALA A 23 73.70 -28.18 -19.31
CA ALA A 23 72.51 -28.69 -19.91
C ALA A 23 71.58 -29.32 -18.85
N ASP A 24 72.11 -30.14 -17.95
CA ASP A 24 71.33 -30.74 -16.85
C ASP A 24 70.76 -29.66 -15.87
N GLN A 25 71.56 -28.64 -15.57
CA GLN A 25 71.08 -27.50 -14.75
C GLN A 25 69.99 -26.73 -15.43
N LEU A 26 70.12 -26.43 -16.73
CA LEU A 26 69.05 -25.73 -17.49
C LEU A 26 67.77 -26.54 -17.57
N LEU A 27 67.84 -27.86 -17.73
CA LEU A 27 66.71 -28.76 -17.71
C LEU A 27 66.00 -28.73 -16.32
N GLN A 28 66.79 -28.84 -15.26
CA GLN A 28 66.23 -28.79 -13.89
C GLN A 28 65.60 -27.47 -13.57
N GLU A 29 66.18 -26.34 -13.95
CA GLU A 29 65.55 -25.01 -13.80
C GLU A 29 64.30 -24.87 -14.64
N ALA A 30 64.25 -25.39 -15.86
CA ALA A 30 63.09 -25.38 -16.72
C ALA A 30 61.93 -26.22 -16.12
N GLU A 31 62.23 -27.39 -15.57
CA GLU A 31 61.24 -28.24 -14.88
C GLU A 31 60.66 -27.54 -13.63
N GLN A 32 61.55 -26.96 -12.80
CA GLN A 32 61.10 -26.22 -11.62
C GLN A 32 60.17 -25.04 -11.99
N LYS A 33 60.55 -24.25 -12.97
CA LYS A 33 59.75 -23.15 -13.49
C LYS A 33 58.41 -23.62 -14.06
N SER A 34 58.43 -24.79 -14.74
CA SER A 34 57.15 -25.38 -15.23
C SER A 34 56.22 -25.81 -14.10
N GLU A 35 56.77 -26.50 -13.09
CA GLU A 35 55.98 -26.89 -11.90
C GLU A 35 55.42 -25.68 -11.14
N GLU A 36 56.22 -24.64 -10.95
CA GLU A 36 55.77 -23.41 -10.30
C GLU A 36 54.62 -22.74 -11.06
N ARG A 37 54.72 -22.67 -12.39
CA ARG A 37 53.67 -22.13 -13.25
C ARG A 37 52.38 -22.95 -13.16
N LEU A 38 52.50 -24.29 -13.18
CA LEU A 38 51.35 -25.17 -13.03
C LEU A 38 50.68 -25.00 -11.66
N LYS A 39 51.45 -24.96 -10.58
CA LYS A 39 50.93 -24.71 -9.23
C LYS A 39 50.27 -23.35 -9.11
N TYR A 40 50.83 -22.32 -9.72
CA TYR A 40 50.25 -20.99 -9.75
C TYR A 40 48.92 -20.96 -10.53
N ALA A 41 48.92 -21.56 -11.74
CA ALA A 41 47.69 -21.64 -12.55
C ALA A 41 46.56 -22.41 -11.83
N GLN A 42 46.93 -23.52 -11.16
CA GLN A 42 45.95 -24.28 -10.37
C GLN A 42 45.37 -23.45 -9.22
N LYS A 43 46.20 -22.74 -8.45
CA LYS A 43 45.74 -21.86 -7.39
C LYS A 43 44.84 -20.73 -7.91
N GLN A 44 45.18 -20.16 -9.08
CA GLN A 44 44.30 -19.15 -9.70
C GLN A 44 42.96 -19.74 -10.13
N ALA A 45 42.96 -20.92 -10.75
CA ALA A 45 41.72 -21.59 -11.14
C ALA A 45 40.84 -21.89 -9.92
N ASP A 46 41.41 -22.43 -8.85
CA ASP A 46 40.71 -22.72 -7.60
C ASP A 46 40.13 -21.45 -6.95
N SER A 47 40.86 -20.34 -6.95
CA SER A 47 40.40 -19.05 -6.46
C SER A 47 39.20 -18.51 -7.27
N ILE A 48 39.30 -18.56 -8.60
CA ILE A 48 38.21 -18.12 -9.50
C ILE A 48 36.97 -18.95 -9.28
N LEU A 49 37.11 -20.28 -9.19
CA LEU A 49 35.94 -21.16 -8.90
C LEU A 49 35.33 -20.88 -7.55
N LYS A 50 36.12 -20.68 -6.51
CA LYS A 50 35.65 -20.34 -5.17
C LYS A 50 34.91 -19.02 -5.16
N ASP A 51 35.45 -17.99 -5.82
CA ASP A 51 34.80 -16.67 -5.90
C ASP A 51 33.52 -16.71 -6.73
N ALA A 52 33.51 -17.46 -7.84
CA ALA A 52 32.32 -17.66 -8.66
C ALA A 52 31.22 -18.38 -7.88
N THR A 53 31.58 -19.45 -7.16
CA THR A 53 30.60 -20.19 -6.32
C THR A 53 30.05 -19.32 -5.21
N LYS A 54 30.89 -18.54 -4.54
CA LYS A 54 30.44 -17.59 -3.48
C LYS A 54 29.51 -16.52 -4.04
N LYS A 55 29.86 -15.93 -5.20
CA LYS A 55 29.00 -14.94 -5.86
C LYS A 55 27.66 -15.54 -6.30
N ALA A 56 27.69 -16.74 -6.89
CA ALA A 56 26.46 -17.43 -7.29
C ALA A 56 25.54 -17.72 -6.08
N GLY A 57 26.11 -18.19 -4.96
CA GLY A 57 25.36 -18.41 -3.72
C GLY A 57 24.71 -17.14 -3.20
N SER A 58 25.47 -16.06 -3.04
CA SER A 58 24.93 -14.79 -2.56
C SER A 58 23.87 -14.17 -3.50
N GLN A 59 24.05 -14.33 -4.82
CA GLN A 59 23.04 -13.91 -5.80
C GLN A 59 21.76 -14.74 -5.70
N ALA A 60 21.88 -16.06 -5.55
CA ALA A 60 20.71 -16.94 -5.36
C ALA A 60 19.91 -16.58 -4.10
N GLU A 61 20.59 -16.36 -2.97
CA GLU A 61 19.95 -15.90 -1.73
C GLU A 61 19.27 -14.54 -1.89
N ALA A 62 19.92 -13.59 -2.57
CA ALA A 62 19.33 -12.28 -2.83
C ALA A 62 18.09 -12.37 -3.71
N VAL A 63 18.11 -13.20 -4.76
CA VAL A 63 16.95 -13.44 -5.63
C VAL A 63 15.82 -14.11 -4.86
N GLN A 64 16.13 -15.15 -4.07
CA GLN A 64 15.12 -15.81 -3.23
C GLN A 64 14.45 -14.85 -2.26
N LYS A 65 15.23 -14.03 -1.54
CA LYS A 65 14.71 -13.01 -0.62
C LYS A 65 13.83 -12.00 -1.34
N LYS A 66 14.26 -11.55 -2.53
CA LYS A 66 13.47 -10.61 -3.35
C LYS A 66 12.13 -11.21 -3.79
N ILE A 67 12.11 -12.49 -4.20
CA ILE A 67 10.88 -13.18 -4.60
C ILE A 67 9.94 -13.30 -3.40
N LEU A 68 10.42 -13.79 -2.25
CA LEU A 68 9.61 -13.95 -1.05
C LEU A 68 9.01 -12.62 -0.58
N SER A 69 9.83 -11.56 -0.49
CA SER A 69 9.32 -10.23 -0.14
C SER A 69 8.30 -9.70 -1.14
N GLY A 70 8.49 -9.98 -2.44
CA GLY A 70 7.52 -9.62 -3.48
C GLY A 70 6.18 -10.34 -3.30
N VAL A 71 6.22 -11.63 -2.99
CA VAL A 71 5.00 -12.43 -2.73
C VAL A 71 4.27 -11.92 -1.49
N GLU A 72 4.97 -11.63 -0.39
CA GLU A 72 4.37 -11.09 0.83
C GLU A 72 3.64 -9.75 0.58
N ILE A 73 4.27 -8.86 -0.20
CA ILE A 73 3.65 -7.58 -0.59
C ILE A 73 2.39 -7.82 -1.43
N GLU A 74 2.45 -8.73 -2.40
CA GLU A 74 1.32 -9.05 -3.27
C GLU A 74 0.15 -9.68 -2.50
N VAL A 75 0.43 -10.59 -1.57
CA VAL A 75 -0.58 -11.18 -0.69
C VAL A 75 -1.26 -10.09 0.15
N ARG A 76 -0.47 -9.21 0.78
CA ARG A 76 -0.99 -8.10 1.58
C ARG A 76 -1.86 -7.16 0.73
N ARG A 77 -1.41 -6.82 -0.49
CA ARG A 77 -2.15 -5.99 -1.42
C ARG A 77 -3.49 -6.62 -1.81
N LYS A 78 -3.51 -7.91 -2.15
CA LYS A 78 -4.74 -8.63 -2.48
C LYS A 78 -5.70 -8.74 -1.31
N SER A 79 -5.19 -9.02 -0.12
CA SER A 79 -6.01 -9.02 1.11
C SER A 79 -6.68 -7.67 1.34
N MET A 80 -5.93 -6.56 1.20
CA MET A 80 -6.48 -5.21 1.34
C MET A 80 -7.54 -4.91 0.27
N GLN A 81 -7.32 -5.30 -0.99
CA GLN A 81 -8.30 -5.13 -2.07
C GLN A 81 -9.61 -5.89 -1.80
N ILE A 82 -9.51 -7.12 -1.26
CA ILE A 82 -10.68 -7.91 -0.88
C ILE A 82 -11.44 -7.22 0.25
N LYS A 83 -10.75 -6.76 1.29
CA LYS A 83 -11.35 -6.04 2.41
C LYS A 83 -12.05 -4.74 1.95
N ASP A 84 -11.43 -3.98 1.07
CA ASP A 84 -12.04 -2.75 0.50
C ASP A 84 -13.27 -3.05 -0.36
N ARG A 85 -13.27 -4.14 -1.13
CA ARG A 85 -14.44 -4.57 -1.90
C ARG A 85 -15.61 -4.96 -1.00
N ILE A 86 -15.37 -5.80 0.01
CA ILE A 86 -16.39 -6.19 0.99
C ILE A 86 -16.96 -4.95 1.68
N MET A 87 -16.10 -4.02 2.08
CA MET A 87 -16.52 -2.75 2.67
C MET A 87 -17.46 -1.97 1.73
N GLY A 88 -17.09 -1.87 0.45
CA GLY A 88 -17.92 -1.20 -0.56
C GLY A 88 -19.29 -1.85 -0.74
N GLU A 89 -19.35 -3.18 -0.77
CA GLU A 89 -20.59 -3.95 -0.87
C GLU A 89 -21.50 -3.71 0.35
N ILE A 90 -20.95 -3.74 1.55
CA ILE A 90 -21.71 -3.47 2.79
C ILE A 90 -22.26 -2.02 2.79
N LEU A 91 -21.44 -1.03 2.41
CA LEU A 91 -21.89 0.35 2.35
C LEU A 91 -22.99 0.56 1.30
N ASN A 92 -22.97 -0.18 0.20
CA ASN A 92 -24.06 -0.15 -0.78
C ASN A 92 -25.35 -0.75 -0.21
N GLN A 93 -25.26 -1.90 0.45
CA GLN A 93 -26.41 -2.51 1.13
C GLN A 93 -27.01 -1.58 2.22
N VAL A 94 -26.15 -0.87 2.95
CA VAL A 94 -26.60 0.13 3.93
C VAL A 94 -27.37 1.26 3.24
N ARG A 95 -26.90 1.76 2.09
CA ARG A 95 -27.60 2.79 1.32
C ARG A 95 -28.96 2.30 0.82
N GLU A 96 -29.02 1.08 0.31
CA GLU A 96 -30.28 0.44 -0.13
C GLU A 96 -31.26 0.30 1.02
N LYS A 97 -30.80 -0.19 2.17
CA LYS A 97 -31.62 -0.27 3.39
C LYS A 97 -32.13 1.11 3.86
N CYS A 98 -31.25 2.12 3.85
CA CYS A 98 -31.69 3.49 4.16
C CYS A 98 -32.76 3.99 3.19
N ALA A 99 -32.68 3.63 1.89
CA ALA A 99 -33.69 4.04 0.91
C ALA A 99 -35.06 3.34 1.15
N GLU A 100 -35.05 2.09 1.61
CA GLU A 100 -36.27 1.36 1.99
C GLU A 100 -36.98 2.01 3.20
N LEU A 101 -36.22 2.56 4.17
CA LEU A 101 -36.77 3.20 5.36
C LEU A 101 -37.69 4.40 5.06
N ILE A 102 -37.60 5.03 3.87
CA ILE A 102 -38.48 6.15 3.49
C ILE A 102 -39.97 5.73 3.51
N GLU A 103 -40.22 4.48 3.18
CA GLU A 103 -41.58 3.92 3.15
C GLU A 103 -42.11 3.57 4.56
N GLU A 104 -41.28 3.64 5.60
CA GLU A 104 -41.64 3.31 6.97
C GLU A 104 -42.25 4.54 7.68
N GLY A 105 -43.27 4.33 8.49
CA GLY A 105 -43.99 5.41 9.19
C GLY A 105 -43.13 6.23 10.16
N GLU A 106 -42.03 5.64 10.65
CA GLU A 106 -41.08 6.30 11.58
C GLU A 106 -40.08 7.21 10.86
N TYR A 107 -39.97 7.15 9.54
CA TYR A 107 -38.98 7.93 8.78
C TYR A 107 -39.14 9.45 8.94
N LYS A 108 -40.37 9.91 9.18
CA LYS A 108 -40.64 11.32 9.47
C LYS A 108 -39.92 11.82 10.73
N GLU A 109 -39.73 10.97 11.73
CA GLU A 109 -38.95 11.32 12.92
C GLU A 109 -37.44 11.34 12.62
N VAL A 110 -36.95 10.48 11.71
CA VAL A 110 -35.57 10.52 11.23
C VAL A 110 -35.28 11.85 10.51
N LEU A 111 -36.20 12.28 9.62
CA LEU A 111 -36.07 13.58 8.94
C LEU A 111 -36.09 14.75 9.97
N PHE A 112 -36.94 14.67 10.96
CA PHE A 112 -36.99 15.64 12.03
C PHE A 112 -35.61 15.79 12.74
N GLN A 113 -35.01 14.68 13.14
CA GLN A 113 -33.69 14.70 13.77
C GLN A 113 -32.59 15.23 12.83
N TRP A 114 -32.65 14.92 11.54
CA TRP A 114 -31.68 15.41 10.57
C TRP A 114 -31.79 16.90 10.30
N ILE A 115 -33.01 17.45 10.35
CA ILE A 115 -33.26 18.89 10.22
C ILE A 115 -32.73 19.62 11.46
N ILE A 116 -32.96 19.09 12.68
CA ILE A 116 -32.41 19.66 13.91
C ILE A 116 -30.89 19.70 13.88
N GLU A 117 -30.25 18.57 13.56
CA GLU A 117 -28.79 18.48 13.47
C GLU A 117 -28.21 19.51 12.47
N ALA A 118 -28.86 19.62 11.32
CA ALA A 118 -28.41 20.55 10.28
C ALA A 118 -28.70 22.01 10.70
N GLY A 119 -29.81 22.29 11.38
CA GLY A 119 -30.11 23.62 11.90
C GLY A 119 -29.13 24.09 12.96
N MET A 120 -28.76 23.22 13.90
CA MET A 120 -27.69 23.52 14.88
C MET A 120 -26.37 23.78 14.20
N GLY A 121 -26.04 22.99 13.16
CA GLY A 121 -24.78 23.14 12.40
C GLY A 121 -24.75 24.39 11.52
N LEU A 122 -25.88 24.90 11.08
CA LEU A 122 -25.98 26.10 10.24
C LEU A 122 -25.85 27.40 11.03
N GLY A 123 -26.34 27.38 12.27
CA GLY A 123 -26.34 28.55 13.18
C GLY A 123 -27.62 29.37 13.12
N ALA A 124 -27.57 30.59 13.68
CA ALA A 124 -28.75 31.48 13.83
C ALA A 124 -29.29 31.99 12.50
N GLY A 125 -30.61 32.22 12.43
CA GLY A 125 -31.30 32.87 11.32
C GLY A 125 -32.27 31.96 10.60
N GLY A 126 -32.66 32.34 9.38
CA GLY A 126 -33.57 31.54 8.57
C GLY A 126 -32.83 30.55 7.68
N ALA A 127 -33.43 29.39 7.45
CA ALA A 127 -32.90 28.39 6.57
C ALA A 127 -33.99 27.76 5.68
N PHE A 128 -33.61 27.46 4.45
CA PHE A 128 -34.42 26.67 3.53
C PHE A 128 -34.01 25.18 3.65
N VAL A 129 -35.00 24.34 3.81
CA VAL A 129 -34.83 22.87 3.85
C VAL A 129 -35.13 22.30 2.47
N ASN A 130 -34.16 21.67 1.84
CA ASN A 130 -34.34 20.94 0.59
C ASN A 130 -34.13 19.44 0.84
N ALA A 131 -34.88 18.60 0.12
CA ALA A 131 -34.84 17.15 0.25
C ALA A 131 -35.18 16.48 -1.09
N SER A 132 -35.11 15.15 -1.15
CA SER A 132 -35.61 14.40 -2.30
C SER A 132 -37.13 14.60 -2.44
N LYS A 133 -37.69 14.34 -3.62
CA LYS A 133 -39.12 14.52 -3.90
C LYS A 133 -39.98 13.76 -2.90
N ARG A 134 -39.66 12.49 -2.60
CA ARG A 134 -40.38 11.66 -1.65
C ARG A 134 -40.34 12.23 -0.23
N GLU A 135 -39.19 12.76 0.15
CA GLU A 135 -39.01 13.32 1.50
C GLU A 135 -39.65 14.69 1.66
N LYS A 136 -39.69 15.51 0.60
CA LYS A 136 -40.44 16.79 0.63
C LYS A 136 -41.92 16.59 0.96
N ASP A 137 -42.51 15.51 0.45
CA ASP A 137 -43.93 15.18 0.74
C ASP A 137 -44.19 14.83 2.23
N LEU A 138 -43.12 14.43 2.95
CA LEU A 138 -43.17 14.14 4.39
C LEU A 138 -42.88 15.35 5.27
N ILE A 139 -42.29 16.42 4.71
CA ILE A 139 -41.90 17.62 5.46
C ILE A 139 -43.03 18.66 5.38
N ASP A 140 -43.83 18.71 6.40
CA ASP A 140 -44.89 19.71 6.54
C ASP A 140 -44.46 20.88 7.46
N SER A 141 -45.24 21.98 7.47
CA SER A 141 -44.98 23.14 8.31
C SER A 141 -44.89 22.79 9.80
N LYS A 142 -45.76 21.85 10.27
CA LYS A 142 -45.75 21.41 11.68
C LYS A 142 -44.43 20.76 12.08
N LEU A 143 -43.84 19.97 11.18
CA LEU A 143 -42.52 19.34 11.40
C LEU A 143 -41.42 20.39 11.46
N LEU A 144 -41.44 21.36 10.54
CA LEU A 144 -40.46 22.46 10.51
C LEU A 144 -40.54 23.33 11.78
N ASP A 145 -41.76 23.73 12.21
CA ASP A 145 -41.98 24.50 13.44
C ASP A 145 -41.50 23.74 14.68
N ARG A 146 -41.79 22.43 14.74
CA ARG A 146 -41.33 21.58 15.83
C ARG A 146 -39.80 21.48 15.85
N ALA A 147 -39.17 21.35 14.67
CA ALA A 147 -37.72 21.30 14.56
C ALA A 147 -37.07 22.62 14.98
N ALA A 148 -37.64 23.77 14.57
CA ALA A 148 -37.14 25.09 14.95
C ALA A 148 -37.16 25.29 16.48
N ARG A 149 -38.27 24.95 17.14
CA ARG A 149 -38.39 24.99 18.61
C ARG A 149 -37.35 24.07 19.28
N ARG A 150 -37.16 22.87 18.71
CA ARG A 150 -36.20 21.92 19.28
C ARG A 150 -34.75 22.37 19.16
N VAL A 151 -34.39 23.06 18.08
CA VAL A 151 -33.07 23.70 17.93
C VAL A 151 -32.89 24.81 18.98
N ASP A 152 -33.90 25.66 19.18
CA ASP A 152 -33.88 26.72 20.18
C ASP A 152 -33.71 26.14 21.61
N ASP A 153 -34.49 25.12 21.96
CA ASP A 153 -34.43 24.42 23.26
C ASP A 153 -33.05 23.80 23.53
N LEU A 154 -32.38 23.23 22.50
CA LEU A 154 -31.10 22.51 22.65
C LEU A 154 -29.89 23.41 22.61
N SER A 155 -29.92 24.48 21.84
CA SER A 155 -28.74 25.30 21.56
C SER A 155 -28.90 26.78 21.90
N GLY A 156 -30.14 27.24 22.22
CA GLY A 156 -30.45 28.67 22.37
C GLY A 156 -30.34 29.45 21.04
N ILE A 157 -30.26 28.75 19.91
CA ILE A 157 -30.16 29.36 18.60
C ILE A 157 -31.57 29.45 17.99
N HIS A 158 -32.04 30.68 17.80
CA HIS A 158 -33.33 30.91 17.15
C HIS A 158 -33.19 30.76 15.62
N VAL A 159 -33.91 29.77 15.06
CA VAL A 159 -33.96 29.49 13.61
C VAL A 159 -35.40 29.43 13.11
N GLU A 160 -35.60 29.85 11.86
CA GLU A 160 -36.85 29.67 11.12
C GLU A 160 -36.59 28.76 9.92
N PHE A 161 -37.33 27.68 9.83
CA PHE A 161 -37.25 26.76 8.69
C PHE A 161 -38.39 26.98 7.71
N SER A 162 -38.06 26.96 6.42
CA SER A 162 -39.00 26.95 5.32
C SER A 162 -38.63 25.87 4.32
N LEU A 163 -39.63 25.23 3.72
CA LEU A 163 -39.36 24.27 2.64
C LEU A 163 -38.83 25.01 1.41
N SER A 164 -37.80 24.50 0.78
CA SER A 164 -37.21 25.09 -0.44
C SER A 164 -38.09 24.81 -1.65
N ASP A 165 -38.36 25.85 -2.45
CA ASP A 165 -39.05 25.76 -3.74
C ASP A 165 -38.13 25.29 -4.89
N GLU A 166 -36.82 25.15 -4.61
CA GLU A 166 -35.85 24.66 -5.58
C GLU A 166 -36.11 23.20 -6.00
N ASN A 167 -35.47 22.78 -7.08
CA ASN A 167 -35.52 21.38 -7.52
C ASN A 167 -35.17 20.45 -6.38
N SER A 168 -35.94 19.36 -6.27
CA SER A 168 -35.69 18.32 -5.27
C SER A 168 -34.31 17.69 -5.45
N LEU A 169 -33.71 17.30 -4.32
CA LEU A 169 -32.42 16.61 -4.34
C LEU A 169 -32.53 15.26 -5.05
N GLY A 170 -31.50 14.90 -5.78
CA GLY A 170 -31.42 13.60 -6.45
C GLY A 170 -31.04 12.44 -5.52
N ALA A 171 -30.75 12.72 -4.23
CA ALA A 171 -30.34 11.72 -3.25
C ALA A 171 -31.07 11.91 -1.92
N GLN A 172 -31.21 10.82 -1.18
CA GLN A 172 -31.92 10.77 0.11
C GLN A 172 -31.24 11.64 1.18
N GLY A 173 -32.03 12.29 1.99
CA GLY A 173 -31.64 13.16 3.11
C GLY A 173 -31.94 14.62 2.85
N VAL A 174 -31.56 15.47 3.79
CA VAL A 174 -31.87 16.90 3.77
C VAL A 174 -30.61 17.75 3.58
N VAL A 175 -30.77 18.87 2.91
CA VAL A 175 -29.73 19.92 2.83
C VAL A 175 -30.42 21.23 3.27
N LEU A 176 -29.84 21.91 4.24
CA LEU A 176 -30.27 23.22 4.70
C LEU A 176 -29.37 24.30 4.13
N TYR A 177 -29.97 25.37 3.65
CA TYR A 177 -29.25 26.55 3.15
C TYR A 177 -29.64 27.75 3.97
N SER A 178 -28.68 28.59 4.37
CA SER A 178 -28.97 29.88 4.96
C SER A 178 -29.73 30.76 3.96
N ARG A 179 -30.61 31.69 4.46
CA ARG A 179 -31.36 32.60 3.60
C ARG A 179 -30.48 33.50 2.73
N ASP A 180 -29.27 33.78 3.16
CA ASP A 180 -28.29 34.56 2.38
C ASP A 180 -27.53 33.73 1.34
N GLY A 181 -27.77 32.42 1.27
CA GLY A 181 -27.14 31.49 0.32
C GLY A 181 -25.65 31.22 0.52
N LYS A 182 -25.03 31.75 1.60
CA LYS A 182 -23.59 31.63 1.81
C LYS A 182 -23.16 30.36 2.50
N THR A 183 -24.04 29.76 3.29
CA THR A 183 -23.75 28.56 4.05
C THR A 183 -24.79 27.48 3.76
N ALA A 184 -24.34 26.24 3.75
CA ALA A 184 -25.19 25.08 3.61
C ALA A 184 -24.72 23.95 4.54
N TYR A 185 -25.68 23.22 5.08
CA TYR A 185 -25.40 22.02 5.85
C TYR A 185 -26.00 20.80 5.16
N ASN A 186 -25.15 19.92 4.69
CA ASN A 186 -25.56 18.73 3.95
C ASN A 186 -25.69 17.53 4.90
N ASN A 187 -26.92 17.07 5.06
CA ASN A 187 -27.29 15.91 5.87
C ASN A 187 -27.88 14.77 5.02
N GLN A 188 -27.47 14.68 3.76
CA GLN A 188 -27.79 13.54 2.92
C GLN A 188 -27.16 12.25 3.45
N VAL A 189 -27.78 11.09 3.21
CA VAL A 189 -27.31 9.77 3.66
C VAL A 189 -25.86 9.52 3.22
N SER A 190 -25.50 9.85 1.98
CA SER A 190 -24.13 9.70 1.47
C SER A 190 -23.12 10.52 2.27
N THR A 191 -23.47 11.77 2.61
CA THR A 191 -22.60 12.65 3.41
C THR A 191 -22.50 12.19 4.86
N ARG A 192 -23.60 11.70 5.44
CA ARG A 192 -23.62 11.11 6.80
C ARG A 192 -22.75 9.87 6.88
N ILE A 193 -22.85 8.96 5.90
CA ILE A 193 -21.98 7.78 5.78
C ILE A 193 -20.52 8.21 5.68
N LEU A 194 -20.20 9.23 4.87
CA LEU A 194 -18.85 9.74 4.73
C LEU A 194 -18.29 10.31 6.06
N ARG A 195 -19.09 11.11 6.78
CA ARG A 195 -18.71 11.64 8.10
C ARG A 195 -18.46 10.53 9.14
N LYS A 196 -19.23 9.46 9.07
CA LYS A 196 -19.13 8.29 9.97
C LYS A 196 -18.27 7.16 9.43
N GLN A 197 -17.57 7.37 8.31
CA GLN A 197 -16.82 6.32 7.60
C GLN A 197 -15.81 5.60 8.50
N ARG A 198 -15.15 6.32 9.38
CA ARG A 198 -14.17 5.72 10.31
C ARG A 198 -14.86 4.79 11.31
N GLU A 199 -15.90 5.26 11.99
CA GLU A 199 -16.66 4.44 12.95
C GLU A 199 -17.28 3.20 12.27
N ILE A 200 -17.84 3.38 11.07
CA ILE A 200 -18.43 2.28 10.30
C ILE A 200 -17.34 1.25 9.93
N ARG A 201 -16.16 1.71 9.49
CA ARG A 201 -15.04 0.82 9.22
C ARG A 201 -14.65 0.02 10.45
N ASP A 202 -14.45 0.69 11.58
CA ASP A 202 -14.03 0.03 12.82
C ASP A 202 -15.04 -1.05 13.24
N ILE A 203 -16.35 -0.77 13.15
CA ILE A 203 -17.42 -1.75 13.43
C ILE A 203 -17.35 -2.95 12.46
N ILE A 204 -17.19 -2.69 11.16
CA ILE A 204 -17.14 -3.75 10.14
C ILE A 204 -15.88 -4.60 10.33
N TYR A 205 -14.73 -3.96 10.57
CA TYR A 205 -13.48 -4.67 10.81
C TYR A 205 -13.55 -5.56 12.05
N ALA A 206 -14.04 -5.02 13.17
CA ALA A 206 -14.20 -5.79 14.41
C ALA A 206 -15.12 -7.00 14.24
N ARG A 207 -16.18 -6.88 13.42
CA ARG A 207 -17.14 -7.97 13.24
C ARG A 207 -16.75 -9.03 12.20
N LEU A 208 -15.95 -8.66 11.20
CA LEU A 208 -15.64 -9.57 10.09
C LEU A 208 -14.20 -10.06 10.07
N PHE A 209 -13.28 -9.37 10.76
CA PHE A 209 -11.85 -9.65 10.62
C PHE A 209 -11.08 -9.77 11.94
N ASP A 210 -11.69 -9.43 13.10
CA ASP A 210 -11.06 -9.52 14.43
C ASP A 210 -11.29 -10.85 15.15
N GLU A 211 -11.97 -11.83 14.55
CA GLU A 211 -12.16 -13.19 15.15
C GLU A 211 -10.97 -14.13 14.87
N GLU A 212 -9.85 -13.65 14.34
CA GLU A 212 -8.61 -14.42 14.20
C GLU A 212 -7.48 -13.76 15.01
N GLY A 213 -7.53 -13.93 16.33
CA GLY A 213 -6.48 -13.69 17.29
C GLY A 213 -6.14 -14.97 18.07
#